data_3b8ede3fc4de71cf80e2ac8217c9b50f
#
_entry.id   3b8ede3fc4de71cf80e2ac8217c9b50f
#
_cell.length_a   1.000
_cell.length_b   1.000
_cell.length_c   1.000
_cell.angle_alpha   90.00
_cell.angle_beta   90.00
_cell.angle_gamma   90.00
#
_symmetry.space_group_name_H-M   'P 1'
#
loop_
_entity.id
_entity.type
_entity.pdbx_description
1 polymer ?
#
loop_
_entity_poly.entity_id
_entity_poly.type
_entity_poly.pdbx_seq_one_letter_code
_entity_poly.pdbx_strand_id
1 'polypeptide(L)'
;MERADLPICPLFEGVPPEALPEELNRLRAAERCYDAGETLLAAGSPTERMGLVLEGELHAILPLPQGRQLLQSRLLRGELFGQLLALDNGRESPVTVMAHTRCRVLWIPMKNLLTGGGEPSSARLLGNLCRQLSSTYFSLQRRLICLTQPTLRDRLLYYLRTERYTQGSNTVRLPFGRAGLADYLGADRSALCRVLSGLRQEGLVDYDRQHPAVVILLAEPEE
;
A
#
# COMPACT_ATOMS: atom_id res chain seq x y z
N MET A 1 -6.19 25.77 -3.10
CA MET A 1 -6.48 24.33 -3.39
C MET A 1 -8.00 24.21 -3.49
N GLU A 2 -8.53 23.90 -4.65
CA GLU A 2 -9.97 23.71 -4.82
C GLU A 2 -10.41 22.38 -4.22
N ARG A 3 -11.65 22.34 -3.67
CA ARG A 3 -12.25 21.13 -3.03
C ARG A 3 -12.21 19.85 -3.88
N ALA A 4 -12.12 20.00 -5.20
CA ALA A 4 -12.13 18.90 -6.17
C ALA A 4 -10.80 18.14 -6.26
N ASP A 5 -9.71 18.67 -5.69
CA ASP A 5 -8.35 18.18 -5.93
C ASP A 5 -7.84 17.16 -4.90
N LEU A 6 -8.48 17.05 -3.72
CA LEU A 6 -8.10 16.02 -2.77
C LEU A 6 -8.64 14.66 -3.24
N PRO A 7 -7.76 13.70 -3.47
CA PRO A 7 -8.21 12.34 -3.80
C PRO A 7 -8.96 11.73 -2.61
N ILE A 8 -9.75 10.71 -2.89
CA ILE A 8 -10.29 9.84 -1.85
C ILE A 8 -9.09 9.21 -1.13
N CYS A 9 -8.70 9.80 -0.01
CA CYS A 9 -7.60 9.34 0.81
C CYS A 9 -8.16 8.90 2.17
N PRO A 10 -7.84 7.69 2.63
CA PRO A 10 -8.29 7.20 3.93
C PRO A 10 -7.94 8.12 5.11
N LEU A 11 -6.88 8.93 4.98
CA LEU A 11 -6.50 9.90 6.00
C LEU A 11 -7.62 10.90 6.28
N PHE A 12 -8.32 11.37 5.26
CA PHE A 12 -9.38 12.39 5.37
C PHE A 12 -10.79 11.81 5.47
N GLU A 13 -10.91 10.50 5.64
CA GLU A 13 -12.21 9.83 5.75
C GLU A 13 -13.03 10.39 6.91
N GLY A 14 -14.28 10.78 6.60
CA GLY A 14 -15.22 11.34 7.57
C GLY A 14 -14.86 12.74 8.10
N VAL A 15 -13.88 13.42 7.52
CA VAL A 15 -13.67 14.85 7.74
C VAL A 15 -14.64 15.62 6.84
N PRO A 16 -15.47 16.52 7.39
CA PRO A 16 -16.38 17.33 6.58
C PRO A 16 -15.61 18.13 5.52
N PRO A 17 -16.06 18.13 4.26
CA PRO A 17 -15.36 18.85 3.18
C PRO A 17 -15.15 20.34 3.46
N GLU A 18 -16.06 20.96 4.20
CA GLU A 18 -16.00 22.37 4.63
C GLU A 18 -14.89 22.62 5.67
N ALA A 19 -14.55 21.61 6.48
CA ALA A 19 -13.48 21.72 7.49
C ALA A 19 -12.08 21.46 6.91
N LEU A 20 -11.97 20.83 5.73
CA LEU A 20 -10.69 20.46 5.14
C LEU A 20 -9.73 21.64 4.92
N PRO A 21 -10.15 22.81 4.39
CA PRO A 21 -9.24 23.93 4.17
C PRO A 21 -8.64 24.45 5.47
N GLU A 22 -9.43 24.54 6.52
CA GLU A 22 -8.99 24.99 7.85
C GLU A 22 -8.01 23.97 8.47
N GLU A 23 -8.33 22.67 8.37
CA GLU A 23 -7.46 21.59 8.82
C GLU A 23 -6.13 21.57 8.09
N LEU A 24 -6.12 21.68 6.77
CA LEU A 24 -4.89 21.72 5.99
C LEU A 24 -4.02 22.93 6.35
N ASN A 25 -4.65 24.07 6.60
CA ASN A 25 -3.94 25.27 7.07
C ASN A 25 -3.36 25.06 8.47
N ARG A 26 -4.13 24.51 9.41
CA ARG A 26 -3.67 24.15 10.76
C ARG A 26 -2.51 23.19 10.72
N LEU A 27 -2.60 22.17 9.86
CA LEU A 27 -1.51 21.19 9.64
C LEU A 27 -0.28 21.83 8.98
N ARG A 28 -0.39 23.05 8.45
CA ARG A 28 0.62 23.68 7.60
C ARG A 28 0.99 22.77 6.42
N ALA A 29 -0.02 22.12 5.88
CA ALA A 29 0.16 21.28 4.71
C ALA A 29 0.55 22.15 3.51
N ALA A 30 1.54 21.71 2.74
CA ALA A 30 2.07 22.46 1.61
C ALA A 30 2.12 21.57 0.36
N GLU A 31 1.56 22.06 -0.71
CA GLU A 31 1.59 21.39 -2.00
C GLU A 31 2.91 21.70 -2.73
N ARG A 32 3.46 20.69 -3.40
CA ARG A 32 4.60 20.80 -4.28
C ARG A 32 4.41 19.99 -5.56
N CYS A 33 4.86 20.56 -6.67
CA CYS A 33 4.96 19.90 -7.96
C CYS A 33 6.39 19.38 -8.16
N TYR A 34 6.49 18.23 -8.83
CA TYR A 34 7.74 17.59 -9.20
C TYR A 34 7.67 17.13 -10.65
N ASP A 35 8.72 17.38 -11.41
CA ASP A 35 8.85 16.86 -12.75
C ASP A 35 9.36 15.40 -12.71
N ALA A 36 9.14 14.66 -13.78
CA ALA A 36 9.59 13.27 -13.89
C ALA A 36 11.11 13.19 -13.68
N GLY A 37 11.54 12.25 -12.84
CA GLY A 37 12.94 12.05 -12.46
C GLY A 37 13.39 12.84 -11.21
N GLU A 38 12.60 13.77 -10.71
CA GLU A 38 12.96 14.50 -9.49
C GLU A 38 12.84 13.62 -8.24
N THR A 39 13.78 13.78 -7.32
CA THR A 39 13.80 13.07 -6.04
C THR A 39 13.06 13.87 -4.98
N LEU A 40 12.08 13.23 -4.36
CA LEU A 40 11.29 13.78 -3.27
C LEU A 40 11.88 13.48 -1.89
N LEU A 41 12.42 12.27 -1.73
CA LEU A 41 13.07 11.80 -0.51
C LEU A 41 14.23 10.88 -0.93
N ALA A 42 15.43 11.20 -0.54
CA ALA A 42 16.60 10.36 -0.83
C ALA A 42 16.76 9.25 0.23
N ALA A 43 17.25 8.08 -0.19
CA ALA A 43 17.71 7.06 0.74
C ALA A 43 18.82 7.63 1.65
N GLY A 44 18.80 7.27 2.94
CA GLY A 44 19.70 7.81 3.95
C GLY A 44 19.31 9.19 4.48
N SER A 45 18.25 9.83 3.96
CA SER A 45 17.79 11.13 4.45
C SER A 45 16.62 10.96 5.43
N PRO A 46 16.57 11.73 6.53
CA PRO A 46 15.43 11.76 7.42
C PRO A 46 14.27 12.57 6.81
N THR A 47 13.05 12.34 7.29
CA THR A 47 11.91 13.19 6.99
C THR A 47 11.03 13.35 8.21
N GLU A 48 10.57 14.58 8.46
CA GLU A 48 9.58 14.92 9.48
C GLU A 48 8.18 15.10 8.87
N ARG A 49 8.05 14.86 7.57
CA ARG A 49 6.81 15.06 6.83
C ARG A 49 6.38 13.78 6.16
N MET A 50 5.08 13.53 6.15
CA MET A 50 4.49 12.56 5.25
C MET A 50 4.02 13.23 3.97
N GLY A 51 4.04 12.51 2.86
CA GLY A 51 3.52 12.95 1.57
C GLY A 51 2.24 12.22 1.19
N LEU A 52 1.28 12.95 0.61
CA LEU A 52 0.11 12.41 -0.06
C LEU A 52 0.21 12.70 -1.55
N VAL A 53 0.11 11.67 -2.37
CA VAL A 53 0.11 11.82 -3.83
C VAL A 53 -1.25 12.38 -4.28
N LEU A 54 -1.26 13.62 -4.78
CA LEU A 54 -2.45 14.25 -5.36
C LEU A 54 -2.65 13.88 -6.82
N GLU A 55 -1.54 13.83 -7.58
CA GLU A 55 -1.50 13.49 -9.00
C GLU A 55 -0.19 12.82 -9.37
N GLY A 56 -0.22 12.04 -10.45
CA GLY A 56 0.95 11.35 -10.98
C GLY A 56 1.27 10.05 -10.27
N GLU A 57 2.49 9.56 -10.49
CA GLU A 57 3.02 8.31 -9.96
C GLU A 57 4.42 8.52 -9.40
N LEU A 58 4.66 8.05 -8.18
CA LEU A 58 5.99 8.01 -7.56
C LEU A 58 6.48 6.58 -7.46
N HIS A 59 7.80 6.40 -7.53
CA HIS A 59 8.47 5.13 -7.31
C HIS A 59 9.31 5.19 -6.03
N ALA A 60 9.12 4.24 -5.14
CA ALA A 60 10.01 3.99 -4.00
C ALA A 60 11.03 2.92 -4.40
N ILE A 61 12.28 3.31 -4.47
CA ILE A 61 13.39 2.52 -5.00
C ILE A 61 14.36 2.21 -3.86
N LEU A 62 14.55 0.92 -3.58
CA LEU A 62 15.53 0.44 -2.60
C LEU A 62 16.89 0.29 -3.30
N PRO A 63 17.92 1.04 -2.87
CA PRO A 63 19.28 0.81 -3.33
C PRO A 63 19.82 -0.51 -2.78
N LEU A 64 20.33 -1.35 -3.65
CA LEU A 64 20.94 -2.63 -3.31
C LEU A 64 22.46 -2.58 -3.49
N PRO A 65 23.22 -3.51 -2.86
CA PRO A 65 24.65 -3.64 -3.09
C PRO A 65 24.98 -3.74 -4.58
N GLN A 66 26.20 -3.30 -4.96
CA GLN A 66 26.71 -3.29 -6.33
C GLN A 66 25.96 -2.35 -7.30
N GLY A 67 25.32 -1.30 -6.79
CA GLY A 67 24.63 -0.30 -7.62
C GLY A 67 23.30 -0.78 -8.22
N ARG A 68 22.80 -1.96 -7.83
CA ARG A 68 21.49 -2.43 -8.24
C ARG A 68 20.38 -1.64 -7.56
N GLN A 69 19.23 -1.55 -8.20
CA GLN A 69 18.05 -0.88 -7.68
C GLN A 69 16.87 -1.83 -7.73
N LEU A 70 16.07 -1.83 -6.67
CA LEU A 70 14.83 -2.60 -6.61
C LEU A 70 13.65 -1.63 -6.49
N LEU A 71 12.73 -1.69 -7.43
CA LEU A 71 11.45 -1.01 -7.27
C LEU A 71 10.67 -1.70 -6.14
N GLN A 72 10.61 -1.04 -4.98
CA GLN A 72 9.92 -1.58 -3.81
C GLN A 72 8.41 -1.39 -3.90
N SER A 73 7.98 -0.19 -4.31
CA SER A 73 6.57 0.13 -4.50
C SER A 73 6.36 1.27 -5.48
N ARG A 74 5.18 1.26 -6.07
CA ARG A 74 4.61 2.37 -6.84
C ARG A 74 3.60 3.06 -5.94
N LEU A 75 3.62 4.38 -5.93
CA LEU A 75 2.74 5.20 -5.13
C LEU A 75 1.86 6.00 -6.07
N LEU A 76 0.57 5.76 -6.00
CA LEU A 76 -0.43 6.33 -6.87
C LEU A 76 -1.25 7.40 -6.15
N ARG A 77 -2.10 8.10 -6.91
CA ARG A 77 -3.01 9.11 -6.37
C ARG A 77 -3.80 8.58 -5.18
N GLY A 78 -3.80 9.33 -4.07
CA GLY A 78 -4.47 8.98 -2.81
C GLY A 78 -3.60 8.21 -1.82
N GLU A 79 -2.42 7.76 -2.22
CA GLU A 79 -1.54 7.01 -1.34
C GLU A 79 -0.60 7.91 -0.54
N LEU A 80 -0.33 7.49 0.71
CA LEU A 80 0.58 8.15 1.65
C LEU A 80 1.95 7.48 1.63
N PHE A 81 2.99 8.29 1.83
CA PHE A 81 4.36 7.79 2.02
C PHE A 81 5.10 8.61 3.08
N GLY A 82 6.19 8.04 3.61
CA GLY A 82 7.02 8.69 4.62
C GLY A 82 6.41 8.78 6.02
N GLN A 83 5.16 8.34 6.22
CA GLN A 83 4.47 8.46 7.50
C GLN A 83 5.17 7.74 8.66
N LEU A 84 5.72 6.54 8.43
CA LEU A 84 6.46 5.80 9.46
C LEU A 84 7.79 6.49 9.82
N LEU A 85 8.48 7.03 8.83
CA LEU A 85 9.73 7.76 9.04
C LEU A 85 9.49 9.05 9.81
N ALA A 86 8.43 9.78 9.45
CA ALA A 86 8.06 11.03 10.09
C ALA A 86 7.56 10.84 11.54
N LEU A 87 7.04 9.65 11.89
CA LEU A 87 6.69 9.28 13.26
C LEU A 87 7.90 8.90 14.11
N ASP A 88 8.96 8.35 13.51
CA ASP A 88 10.15 7.84 14.20
C ASP A 88 11.28 8.92 14.29
N ASN A 89 10.89 10.18 14.44
CA ASN A 89 11.73 11.34 14.81
C ASN A 89 13.14 11.35 14.19
N GLY A 90 13.22 11.20 12.87
CA GLY A 90 14.50 11.35 12.17
C GLY A 90 15.13 10.05 11.69
N ARG A 91 14.39 8.96 11.67
CA ARG A 91 14.84 7.73 11.02
C ARG A 91 15.10 7.98 9.54
N GLU A 92 16.26 7.54 9.08
CA GLU A 92 16.66 7.64 7.68
C GLU A 92 15.81 6.74 6.79
N SER A 93 15.46 7.26 5.62
CA SER A 93 14.71 6.48 4.64
C SER A 93 15.55 5.35 4.06
N PRO A 94 15.07 4.10 4.06
CA PRO A 94 15.74 3.02 3.37
C PRO A 94 15.61 3.12 1.84
N VAL A 95 14.70 3.94 1.34
CA VAL A 95 14.38 4.05 -0.08
C VAL A 95 14.52 5.47 -0.59
N THR A 96 14.81 5.62 -1.87
CA THR A 96 14.63 6.86 -2.60
C THR A 96 13.24 6.92 -3.18
N VAL A 97 12.47 7.98 -2.88
CA VAL A 97 11.18 8.25 -3.51
C VAL A 97 11.40 9.30 -4.61
N MET A 98 11.09 8.93 -5.84
CA MET A 98 11.24 9.81 -7.00
C MET A 98 9.98 9.86 -7.86
N ALA A 99 9.77 10.96 -8.55
CA ALA A 99 8.67 11.13 -9.48
C ALA A 99 8.90 10.29 -10.75
N HIS A 100 8.01 9.34 -11.01
CA HIS A 100 8.03 8.57 -12.25
C HIS A 100 7.38 9.35 -13.41
N THR A 101 6.33 10.07 -13.10
CA THR A 101 5.66 11.03 -14.00
C THR A 101 5.72 12.42 -13.37
N ARG A 102 5.22 13.45 -14.04
CA ARG A 102 4.95 14.73 -13.37
C ARG A 102 3.96 14.48 -12.24
N CYS A 103 4.30 14.94 -11.03
CA CYS A 103 3.55 14.66 -9.81
C CYS A 103 3.21 15.92 -9.04
N ARG A 104 2.09 15.87 -8.34
CA ARG A 104 1.66 16.85 -7.35
C ARG A 104 1.53 16.15 -5.99
N VAL A 105 2.20 16.66 -4.96
CA VAL A 105 2.27 16.04 -3.63
C VAL A 105 1.92 17.06 -2.57
N LEU A 106 1.04 16.66 -1.65
CA LEU A 106 0.73 17.41 -0.43
C LEU A 106 1.64 16.89 0.69
N TRP A 107 2.48 17.78 1.20
CA TRP A 107 3.36 17.49 2.33
C TRP A 107 2.71 17.93 3.64
N ILE A 108 2.65 17.03 4.60
CA ILE A 108 2.04 17.26 5.90
C ILE A 108 3.09 17.04 6.99
N PRO A 109 3.48 18.09 7.75
CA PRO A 109 4.37 17.93 8.91
C PRO A 109 3.72 17.03 9.96
N MET A 110 4.37 15.92 10.31
CA MET A 110 3.84 14.95 11.27
C MET A 110 3.63 15.57 12.65
N LYS A 111 4.53 16.44 13.08
CA LYS A 111 4.42 17.14 14.36
C LYS A 111 3.07 17.86 14.50
N ASN A 112 2.61 18.54 13.43
CA ASN A 112 1.37 19.31 13.49
C ASN A 112 0.13 18.41 13.58
N LEU A 113 0.20 17.20 13.00
CA LEU A 113 -0.85 16.19 13.15
C LEU A 113 -0.91 15.65 14.59
N LEU A 114 0.26 15.38 15.18
CA LEU A 114 0.36 14.83 16.54
C LEU A 114 0.01 15.86 17.62
N THR A 115 0.33 17.13 17.42
CA THR A 115 0.11 18.21 18.41
C THR A 115 -1.20 18.96 18.23
N GLY A 116 -1.98 18.65 17.22
CA GLY A 116 -3.24 19.31 16.86
C GLY A 116 -4.37 19.02 17.88
N GLY A 117 -4.18 19.45 19.13
CA GLY A 117 -5.04 19.11 20.24
C GLY A 117 -6.43 19.73 20.19
N GLY A 118 -7.43 18.92 20.55
CA GLY A 118 -8.75 19.36 20.96
C GLY A 118 -9.83 19.43 19.89
N GLU A 119 -9.48 19.61 18.63
CA GLU A 119 -10.47 19.66 17.56
C GLU A 119 -10.93 18.26 17.12
N PRO A 120 -12.25 18.06 16.94
CA PRO A 120 -12.78 16.74 16.52
C PRO A 120 -12.19 16.22 15.20
N SER A 121 -11.88 17.11 14.26
CA SER A 121 -11.25 16.77 12.98
C SER A 121 -9.82 16.26 13.13
N SER A 122 -9.04 16.85 14.03
CA SER A 122 -7.67 16.43 14.35
C SER A 122 -7.63 15.03 14.95
N ALA A 123 -8.51 14.74 15.91
CA ALA A 123 -8.64 13.42 16.51
C ALA A 123 -9.04 12.37 15.45
N ARG A 124 -9.90 12.76 14.50
CA ARG A 124 -10.31 11.89 13.39
C ARG A 124 -9.16 11.58 12.43
N LEU A 125 -8.39 12.60 12.02
CA LEU A 125 -7.21 12.40 11.17
C LEU A 125 -6.19 11.46 11.83
N LEU A 126 -5.90 11.66 13.11
CA LEU A 126 -5.00 10.77 13.85
C LEU A 126 -5.56 9.36 13.94
N GLY A 127 -6.85 9.20 14.23
CA GLY A 127 -7.53 7.91 14.23
C GLY A 127 -7.49 7.21 12.87
N ASN A 128 -7.65 7.98 11.77
CA ASN A 128 -7.53 7.47 10.41
C ASN A 128 -6.10 7.01 10.10
N LEU A 129 -5.09 7.79 10.50
CA LEU A 129 -3.69 7.41 10.36
C LEU A 129 -3.39 6.13 11.13
N CYS A 130 -3.82 6.03 12.39
CA CYS A 130 -3.63 4.81 13.19
C CYS A 130 -4.28 3.58 12.54
N ARG A 131 -5.51 3.71 12.01
CA ARG A 131 -6.18 2.60 11.29
C ARG A 131 -5.41 2.19 10.05
N GLN A 132 -4.90 3.13 9.27
CA GLN A 132 -4.11 2.86 8.09
C GLN A 132 -2.79 2.14 8.42
N LEU A 133 -2.09 2.59 9.47
CA LEU A 133 -0.87 1.93 9.95
C LEU A 133 -1.15 0.51 10.46
N SER A 134 -2.24 0.32 11.21
CA SER A 134 -2.69 -0.99 11.66
C SER A 134 -3.00 -1.93 10.48
N SER A 135 -3.72 -1.44 9.48
CA SER A 135 -4.02 -2.20 8.26
C SER A 135 -2.75 -2.63 7.53
N THR A 136 -1.79 -1.71 7.39
CA THR A 136 -0.49 -1.99 6.78
C THR A 136 0.29 -3.04 7.59
N TYR A 137 0.33 -2.91 8.92
CA TYR A 137 0.99 -3.87 9.80
C TYR A 137 0.40 -5.28 9.65
N PHE A 138 -0.93 -5.42 9.74
CA PHE A 138 -1.58 -6.72 9.59
C PHE A 138 -1.44 -7.31 8.18
N SER A 139 -1.39 -6.48 7.16
CA SER A 139 -1.10 -6.92 5.79
C SER A 139 0.32 -7.50 5.67
N LEU A 140 1.31 -6.81 6.23
CA LEU A 140 2.70 -7.29 6.26
C LEU A 140 2.83 -8.56 7.10
N GLN A 141 2.18 -8.64 8.25
CA GLN A 141 2.19 -9.83 9.11
C GLN A 141 1.58 -11.03 8.37
N ARG A 142 0.44 -10.86 7.69
CA ARG A 142 -0.17 -11.92 6.89
C ARG A 142 0.75 -12.39 5.77
N ARG A 143 1.43 -11.46 5.08
CA ARG A 143 2.40 -11.82 4.05
C ARG A 143 3.57 -12.60 4.63
N LEU A 144 4.08 -12.19 5.80
CA LEU A 144 5.16 -12.91 6.48
C LEU A 144 4.74 -14.35 6.80
N ILE A 145 3.58 -14.55 7.44
CA ILE A 145 3.04 -15.88 7.73
C ILE A 145 2.85 -16.70 6.44
N CYS A 146 2.35 -16.07 5.38
CA CYS A 146 2.21 -16.71 4.09
C CYS A 146 3.56 -17.23 3.56
N LEU A 147 4.61 -16.39 3.62
CA LEU A 147 5.94 -16.74 3.12
C LEU A 147 6.67 -17.80 3.96
N THR A 148 6.26 -18.00 5.23
CA THR A 148 6.80 -19.10 6.08
C THR A 148 6.19 -20.46 5.75
N GLN A 149 5.14 -20.52 4.94
CA GLN A 149 4.57 -21.80 4.51
C GLN A 149 5.58 -22.59 3.65
N PRO A 150 5.69 -23.92 3.86
CA PRO A 150 6.79 -24.70 3.29
C PRO A 150 6.84 -24.70 1.76
N THR A 151 5.69 -24.87 1.11
CA THR A 151 5.62 -24.99 -0.34
C THR A 151 4.85 -23.82 -0.98
N LEU A 152 5.07 -23.59 -2.27
CA LEU A 152 4.28 -22.60 -3.03
C LEU A 152 2.78 -22.93 -3.02
N ARG A 153 2.45 -24.23 -3.01
CA ARG A 153 1.07 -24.72 -2.88
C ARG A 153 0.45 -24.25 -1.55
N ASP A 154 1.16 -24.46 -0.44
CA ASP A 154 0.68 -24.09 0.89
C ASP A 154 0.57 -22.56 1.02
N ARG A 155 1.52 -21.80 0.49
CA ARG A 155 1.48 -20.34 0.42
C ARG A 155 0.23 -19.86 -0.33
N LEU A 156 -0.05 -20.45 -1.47
CA LEU A 156 -1.22 -20.09 -2.29
C LEU A 156 -2.53 -20.43 -1.59
N LEU A 157 -2.65 -21.61 -1.00
CA LEU A 157 -3.84 -22.01 -0.26
C LEU A 157 -4.05 -21.13 0.98
N TYR A 158 -2.99 -20.83 1.74
CA TYR A 158 -3.05 -19.91 2.87
C TYR A 158 -3.55 -18.53 2.44
N TYR A 159 -2.98 -17.99 1.35
CA TYR A 159 -3.39 -16.71 0.80
C TYR A 159 -4.87 -16.70 0.40
N LEU A 160 -5.31 -17.68 -0.38
CA LEU A 160 -6.69 -17.76 -0.86
C LEU A 160 -7.69 -17.94 0.29
N ARG A 161 -7.37 -18.73 1.32
CA ARG A 161 -8.20 -18.88 2.52
C ARG A 161 -8.32 -17.57 3.29
N THR A 162 -7.21 -16.86 3.44
CA THR A 162 -7.19 -15.56 4.11
C THR A 162 -8.02 -14.52 3.36
N GLU A 163 -7.89 -14.48 2.04
CA GLU A 163 -8.68 -13.57 1.20
C GLU A 163 -10.17 -13.94 1.20
N ARG A 164 -10.51 -15.23 1.16
CA ARG A 164 -11.88 -15.73 1.33
C ARG A 164 -12.51 -15.20 2.61
N TYR A 165 -11.80 -15.32 3.73
CA TYR A 165 -12.26 -14.83 5.03
C TYR A 165 -12.44 -13.31 5.02
N THR A 166 -11.47 -12.58 4.48
CA THR A 166 -11.47 -11.12 4.41
C THR A 166 -12.59 -10.58 3.50
N GLN A 167 -12.83 -11.23 2.35
CA GLN A 167 -13.84 -10.82 1.37
C GLN A 167 -15.23 -11.41 1.67
N GLY A 168 -15.34 -12.32 2.64
CA GLY A 168 -16.61 -13.01 2.98
C GLY A 168 -17.18 -13.82 1.83
N SER A 169 -16.35 -14.30 0.89
CA SER A 169 -16.80 -14.97 -0.33
C SER A 169 -15.82 -16.06 -0.77
N ASN A 170 -16.36 -17.17 -1.28
CA ASN A 170 -15.55 -18.19 -1.93
C ASN A 170 -14.96 -17.72 -3.27
N THR A 171 -15.52 -16.65 -3.84
CA THR A 171 -14.98 -16.00 -5.04
C THR A 171 -14.00 -14.94 -4.62
N VAL A 172 -12.72 -15.29 -4.61
CA VAL A 172 -11.62 -14.41 -4.23
C VAL A 172 -11.22 -13.54 -5.42
N ARG A 173 -11.33 -12.23 -5.25
CA ARG A 173 -10.80 -11.24 -6.20
C ARG A 173 -9.39 -10.87 -5.78
N LEU A 174 -8.45 -11.13 -6.68
CA LEU A 174 -7.05 -10.77 -6.46
C LEU A 174 -6.88 -9.26 -6.69
N PRO A 175 -6.26 -8.51 -5.77
CA PRO A 175 -6.03 -7.07 -5.93
C PRO A 175 -4.98 -6.78 -7.02
N PHE A 176 -4.27 -7.79 -7.46
CA PHE A 176 -3.26 -7.76 -8.51
C PHE A 176 -3.38 -8.99 -9.42
N GLY A 177 -2.91 -8.90 -10.64
CA GLY A 177 -2.90 -10.04 -11.57
C GLY A 177 -1.95 -11.16 -11.12
N ARG A 178 -1.88 -12.24 -11.90
CA ARG A 178 -1.05 -13.42 -11.55
C ARG A 178 0.44 -13.13 -11.39
N ALA A 179 0.98 -12.12 -12.06
CA ALA A 179 2.37 -11.70 -11.85
C ALA A 179 2.56 -11.13 -10.44
N GLY A 180 1.71 -10.19 -10.03
CA GLY A 180 1.76 -9.63 -8.68
C GLY A 180 1.46 -10.66 -7.58
N LEU A 181 0.60 -11.66 -7.84
CA LEU A 181 0.39 -12.77 -6.90
C LEU A 181 1.65 -13.64 -6.77
N ALA A 182 2.34 -13.92 -7.87
CA ALA A 182 3.60 -14.65 -7.83
C ALA A 182 4.66 -13.89 -7.01
N ASP A 183 4.79 -12.57 -7.23
CA ASP A 183 5.69 -11.70 -6.46
C ASP A 183 5.30 -11.66 -4.97
N TYR A 184 4.00 -11.60 -4.67
CA TYR A 184 3.50 -11.64 -3.28
C TYR A 184 3.89 -12.95 -2.58
N LEU A 185 3.79 -14.08 -3.30
CA LEU A 185 4.12 -15.43 -2.78
C LEU A 185 5.61 -15.78 -2.86
N GLY A 186 6.45 -14.88 -3.37
CA GLY A 186 7.89 -15.11 -3.53
C GLY A 186 8.20 -16.22 -4.52
N ALA A 187 7.54 -16.26 -5.68
CA ALA A 187 7.66 -17.31 -6.68
C ALA A 187 7.64 -16.76 -8.10
N ASP A 188 8.05 -17.58 -9.06
CA ASP A 188 7.90 -17.27 -10.48
C ASP A 188 6.45 -17.43 -10.94
N ARG A 189 6.03 -16.57 -11.86
CA ARG A 189 4.70 -16.64 -12.49
C ARG A 189 4.41 -18.02 -13.10
N SER A 190 5.39 -18.65 -13.71
CA SER A 190 5.26 -19.99 -14.31
C SER A 190 5.04 -21.08 -13.26
N ALA A 191 5.75 -21.02 -12.13
CA ALA A 191 5.56 -21.91 -10.99
C ALA A 191 4.16 -21.73 -10.37
N LEU A 192 3.72 -20.50 -10.17
CA LEU A 192 2.36 -20.19 -9.69
C LEU A 192 1.29 -20.77 -10.62
N CYS A 193 1.45 -20.60 -11.95
CA CYS A 193 0.48 -21.13 -12.91
C CYS A 193 0.39 -22.66 -12.89
N ARG A 194 1.51 -23.35 -12.69
CA ARG A 194 1.53 -24.81 -12.53
C ARG A 194 0.79 -25.25 -11.27
N VAL A 195 1.04 -24.59 -10.14
CA VAL A 195 0.38 -24.89 -8.87
C VAL A 195 -1.14 -24.62 -8.96
N LEU A 196 -1.55 -23.49 -9.55
CA LEU A 196 -2.97 -23.19 -9.78
C LEU A 196 -3.65 -24.25 -10.66
N SER A 197 -2.97 -24.71 -11.72
CA SER A 197 -3.50 -25.76 -12.60
C SER A 197 -3.64 -27.10 -11.87
N GLY A 198 -2.68 -27.45 -11.02
CA GLY A 198 -2.76 -28.64 -10.16
C GLY A 198 -3.95 -28.59 -9.20
N LEU A 199 -4.09 -27.47 -8.46
CA LEU A 199 -5.23 -27.26 -7.55
C LEU A 199 -6.60 -27.31 -8.26
N ARG A 200 -6.65 -26.84 -9.51
CA ARG A 200 -7.87 -26.95 -10.33
C ARG A 200 -8.16 -28.39 -10.71
N GLN A 201 -7.17 -29.18 -11.11
CA GLN A 201 -7.33 -30.62 -11.40
C GLN A 201 -7.78 -31.41 -10.19
N GLU A 202 -7.33 -31.03 -9.01
CA GLU A 202 -7.76 -31.62 -7.72
C GLU A 202 -9.15 -31.16 -7.29
N GLY A 203 -9.78 -30.21 -8.00
CA GLY A 203 -11.10 -29.69 -7.66
C GLY A 203 -11.12 -28.73 -6.45
N LEU A 204 -9.96 -28.23 -6.02
CA LEU A 204 -9.85 -27.32 -4.87
C LEU A 204 -10.12 -25.86 -5.24
N VAL A 205 -9.78 -25.48 -6.47
CA VAL A 205 -10.02 -24.13 -6.99
C VAL A 205 -10.56 -24.19 -8.41
N ASP A 206 -11.27 -23.14 -8.80
CA ASP A 206 -11.59 -22.85 -10.20
C ASP A 206 -11.24 -21.40 -10.53
N TYR A 207 -11.03 -21.12 -11.81
CA TYR A 207 -10.78 -19.77 -12.31
C TYR A 207 -11.12 -19.68 -13.80
N ASP A 208 -11.60 -18.51 -14.19
CA ASP A 208 -11.83 -18.19 -15.58
C ASP A 208 -10.52 -17.66 -16.22
N ARG A 209 -10.23 -18.13 -17.45
CA ARG A 209 -9.09 -17.62 -18.24
C ARG A 209 -9.33 -16.19 -18.71
N GLN A 210 -10.58 -15.78 -18.88
CA GLN A 210 -10.95 -14.43 -19.29
C GLN A 210 -10.87 -13.44 -18.10
N HIS A 211 -11.01 -13.94 -16.86
CA HIS A 211 -10.92 -13.15 -15.63
C HIS A 211 -9.80 -13.67 -14.72
N PRO A 212 -8.52 -13.52 -15.13
CA PRO A 212 -7.39 -14.14 -14.42
C PRO A 212 -7.17 -13.60 -12.98
N ALA A 213 -7.85 -12.53 -12.63
CA ALA A 213 -7.84 -11.94 -11.30
C ALA A 213 -8.92 -12.52 -10.36
N VAL A 214 -9.67 -13.52 -10.80
CA VAL A 214 -10.71 -14.17 -9.99
C VAL A 214 -10.36 -15.63 -9.81
N VAL A 215 -10.35 -16.09 -8.55
CA VAL A 215 -10.17 -17.50 -8.17
C VAL A 215 -11.32 -17.91 -7.26
N ILE A 216 -11.93 -19.03 -7.56
CA ILE A 216 -13.04 -19.59 -6.78
C ILE A 216 -12.50 -20.77 -5.98
N LEU A 217 -12.70 -20.75 -4.66
CA LEU A 217 -12.41 -21.88 -3.78
C LEU A 217 -13.63 -22.82 -3.80
N LEU A 218 -13.44 -24.06 -4.22
CA LEU A 218 -14.50 -25.06 -4.37
C LEU A 218 -14.63 -25.97 -3.14
N ALA A 219 -13.50 -26.33 -2.53
CA ALA A 219 -13.47 -27.19 -1.35
C ALA A 219 -12.37 -26.74 -0.38
N GLU A 220 -12.50 -27.10 0.89
CA GLU A 220 -11.37 -27.06 1.82
C GLU A 220 -10.58 -28.37 1.62
N PRO A 221 -9.25 -28.29 1.38
CA PRO A 221 -8.46 -29.49 1.46
C PRO A 221 -8.59 -30.04 2.89
N GLU A 222 -8.88 -31.32 3.02
CA GLU A 222 -8.83 -32.03 4.31
C GLU A 222 -7.46 -31.82 4.93
N GLU A 223 -7.43 -31.57 6.24
CA GLU A 223 -6.20 -31.35 7.03
C GLU A 223 -5.32 -32.60 7.07
#